data_dbf9eb13d1cc37a62b29b0d7a2e0e2c5
#
_entry.id   dbf9eb13d1cc37a62b29b0d7a2e0e2c5
#
_cell.length_a   1.000
_cell.length_b   1.000
_cell.length_c   1.000
_cell.angle_alpha   90.00
_cell.angle_beta   90.00
_cell.angle_gamma   90.00
#
_symmetry.space_group_name_H-M   'P 1'
#
loop_
_entity.id
_entity.type
_entity.pdbx_description
1 polymer ?
#
loop_
_entity_poly.entity_id
_entity_poly.type
_entity_poly.pdbx_seq_one_letter_code
_entity_poly.pdbx_strand_id
1 'polypeptide(L)'
;MMITTMVKNEVTKSKKETVAIPYQVLQSLLNKKISGKLIIQNPQDESIEWVIYLGKGKIHFATTTLGKRERLIYLLSQCFSEHNFYIPQELHDDYQFIHNQWENHRLDSRKVRSILAFMTQEAIIRCLTLPRAKVNFEKVLDLDPLILNTDIKSLINPLKKDLNSFRQIREEISSPFIRLQEKDWESVKNYLGDDLSKIELLESLKPYINDSCTLYEIAAYSKKSILELGLFFQPLIALNFFNVKPYQEIIIEEKPVIACIDDSHTIQRIVKMTLNTGGFEVIGITDPAKAMSMFVRQKPDLILMDINMPDIDGYKLAYMMRQSALLKDIPILMLTGRDGVMDRVKAKMVGAVGYICKPFNPRELMQCVQDHVQITN
;
A
#
# COMPACT_ATOMS: atom_id res chain seq x y z
N MET A 1 -0.87 45.05 -31.04
CA MET A 1 -0.63 43.69 -31.50
C MET A 1 -0.89 42.78 -30.29
N MET A 2 -2.14 42.33 -30.16
CA MET A 2 -2.64 41.57 -28.99
C MET A 2 -2.38 40.10 -29.22
N ILE A 3 -1.68 39.47 -28.26
CA ILE A 3 -1.54 38.01 -28.20
C ILE A 3 -2.62 37.51 -27.27
N THR A 4 -3.60 36.88 -27.86
CA THR A 4 -4.74 36.27 -27.15
C THR A 4 -4.30 34.95 -26.55
N THR A 5 -4.23 34.90 -25.22
CA THR A 5 -4.00 33.68 -24.46
C THR A 5 -5.28 32.85 -24.44
N MET A 6 -5.30 31.74 -25.16
CA MET A 6 -6.39 30.76 -25.05
C MET A 6 -6.22 29.97 -23.76
N VAL A 7 -7.03 30.27 -22.78
CA VAL A 7 -7.29 29.40 -21.62
C VAL A 7 -8.16 28.26 -22.12
N LYS A 8 -7.61 27.04 -22.15
CA LYS A 8 -8.38 25.82 -22.33
C LYS A 8 -9.23 25.59 -21.08
N ASN A 9 -10.51 25.84 -21.18
CA ASN A 9 -11.50 25.38 -20.24
C ASN A 9 -11.57 23.84 -20.33
N GLU A 10 -10.96 23.13 -19.39
CA GLU A 10 -11.33 21.76 -19.10
C GLU A 10 -12.74 21.75 -18.52
N VAL A 11 -13.67 21.32 -19.35
CA VAL A 11 -15.05 21.05 -18.95
C VAL A 11 -15.01 19.85 -18.00
N THR A 12 -15.05 20.10 -16.72
CA THR A 12 -15.37 19.10 -15.69
C THR A 12 -16.77 18.58 -15.99
N LYS A 13 -16.86 17.45 -16.68
CA LYS A 13 -18.11 16.69 -16.79
C LYS A 13 -18.50 16.26 -15.39
N SER A 14 -19.53 16.87 -14.82
CA SER A 14 -20.20 16.43 -13.61
C SER A 14 -20.45 14.92 -13.72
N LYS A 15 -19.78 14.13 -12.87
CA LYS A 15 -20.04 12.69 -12.73
C LYS A 15 -21.50 12.56 -12.27
N LYS A 16 -22.39 12.00 -13.10
CA LYS A 16 -23.75 11.66 -12.68
C LYS A 16 -23.69 10.48 -11.72
N GLU A 17 -23.61 10.77 -10.45
CA GLU A 17 -23.77 9.76 -9.42
C GLU A 17 -25.24 9.29 -9.42
N THR A 18 -25.43 7.99 -9.51
CA THR A 18 -26.76 7.38 -9.51
C THR A 18 -26.85 6.40 -8.35
N VAL A 19 -27.88 6.52 -7.51
CA VAL A 19 -28.15 5.55 -6.46
C VAL A 19 -28.94 4.38 -7.04
N ALA A 20 -28.34 3.20 -7.04
CA ALA A 20 -28.91 2.00 -7.63
C ALA A 20 -28.57 0.73 -6.84
N ILE A 21 -29.16 -0.40 -7.21
CA ILE A 21 -28.79 -1.73 -6.70
C ILE A 21 -27.58 -2.21 -7.50
N PRO A 22 -26.38 -2.36 -6.87
CA PRO A 22 -25.14 -2.66 -7.59
C PRO A 22 -25.24 -3.92 -8.45
N TYR A 23 -25.90 -4.97 -7.95
CA TYR A 23 -26.07 -6.21 -8.70
C TYR A 23 -26.85 -6.02 -10.01
N GLN A 24 -27.92 -5.22 -10.01
CA GLN A 24 -28.73 -4.97 -11.21
C GLN A 24 -27.93 -4.17 -12.26
N VAL A 25 -27.16 -3.18 -11.80
CA VAL A 25 -26.28 -2.38 -12.67
C VAL A 25 -25.23 -3.27 -13.30
N LEU A 26 -24.53 -4.07 -12.49
CA LEU A 26 -23.50 -4.98 -12.96
C LEU A 26 -24.06 -5.99 -13.97
N GLN A 27 -25.21 -6.63 -13.69
CA GLN A 27 -25.86 -7.53 -14.64
C GLN A 27 -26.23 -6.84 -15.96
N SER A 28 -26.77 -5.62 -15.90
CA SER A 28 -27.10 -4.87 -17.10
C SER A 28 -25.88 -4.60 -17.97
N LEU A 29 -24.76 -4.17 -17.37
CA LEU A 29 -23.50 -3.91 -18.07
C LEU A 29 -22.94 -5.20 -18.72
N LEU A 30 -22.94 -6.32 -17.99
CA LEU A 30 -22.47 -7.60 -18.47
C LEU A 30 -23.34 -8.12 -19.65
N ASN A 31 -24.67 -8.04 -19.53
CA ASN A 31 -25.60 -8.48 -20.56
C ASN A 31 -25.45 -7.64 -21.85
N LYS A 32 -25.22 -6.34 -21.70
CA LYS A 32 -24.97 -5.42 -22.82
C LYS A 32 -23.53 -5.49 -23.36
N LYS A 33 -22.68 -6.33 -22.76
CA LYS A 33 -21.26 -6.50 -23.11
C LYS A 33 -20.46 -5.18 -23.12
N ILE A 34 -20.82 -4.24 -22.24
CA ILE A 34 -20.15 -2.96 -22.12
C ILE A 34 -18.81 -3.16 -21.39
N SER A 35 -17.74 -2.51 -21.90
CA SER A 35 -16.40 -2.55 -21.29
C SER A 35 -16.10 -1.25 -20.56
N GLY A 36 -15.44 -1.36 -19.38
CA GLY A 36 -15.05 -0.25 -18.54
C GLY A 36 -14.93 -0.64 -17.07
N LYS A 37 -14.99 0.34 -16.17
CA LYS A 37 -15.01 0.11 -14.72
C LYS A 37 -16.29 0.62 -14.09
N LEU A 38 -16.89 -0.20 -13.24
CA LEU A 38 -18.02 0.14 -12.38
C LEU A 38 -17.46 0.48 -10.99
N ILE A 39 -17.73 1.69 -10.52
CA ILE A 39 -17.36 2.20 -9.20
C ILE A 39 -18.60 2.16 -8.32
N ILE A 40 -18.46 1.60 -7.11
CA ILE A 40 -19.56 1.39 -6.16
C ILE A 40 -19.11 1.92 -4.81
N GLN A 41 -19.82 2.92 -4.28
CA GLN A 41 -19.56 3.49 -2.96
C GLN A 41 -20.65 3.07 -1.98
N ASN A 42 -20.23 2.49 -0.85
CA ASN A 42 -21.14 2.11 0.22
C ASN A 42 -21.67 3.36 0.95
N PRO A 43 -22.99 3.59 1.07
CA PRO A 43 -23.53 4.75 1.77
C PRO A 43 -23.20 4.77 3.29
N GLN A 44 -22.88 3.63 3.88
CA GLN A 44 -22.51 3.51 5.30
C GLN A 44 -21.01 3.71 5.56
N ASP A 45 -20.19 3.67 4.49
CA ASP A 45 -18.75 3.89 4.55
C ASP A 45 -18.31 4.56 3.25
N GLU A 46 -18.41 5.89 3.22
CA GLU A 46 -18.10 6.68 2.03
C GLU A 46 -16.58 6.79 1.76
N SER A 47 -15.75 6.35 2.70
CA SER A 47 -14.29 6.36 2.55
C SER A 47 -13.79 5.34 1.53
N ILE A 48 -14.53 4.26 1.29
CA ILE A 48 -14.13 3.15 0.43
C ILE A 48 -15.04 3.04 -0.79
N GLU A 49 -14.42 3.04 -1.97
CA GLU A 49 -15.08 2.68 -3.21
C GLU A 49 -14.59 1.32 -3.69
N TRP A 50 -15.53 0.50 -4.14
CA TRP A 50 -15.26 -0.77 -4.81
C TRP A 50 -15.23 -0.56 -6.32
N VAL A 51 -14.25 -1.10 -6.99
CA VAL A 51 -14.05 -0.94 -8.44
C VAL A 51 -14.09 -2.30 -9.11
N ILE A 52 -14.98 -2.48 -10.10
CA ILE A 52 -15.11 -3.71 -10.88
C ILE A 52 -14.76 -3.40 -12.34
N TYR A 53 -13.69 -4.00 -12.83
CA TYR A 53 -13.30 -3.96 -14.23
C TYR A 53 -14.02 -5.06 -14.99
N LEU A 54 -14.66 -4.70 -16.11
CA LEU A 54 -15.46 -5.60 -16.91
C LEU A 54 -15.34 -5.31 -18.41
N GLY A 55 -15.50 -6.33 -19.23
CA GLY A 55 -15.48 -6.19 -20.68
C GLY A 55 -16.02 -7.43 -21.40
N LYS A 56 -16.65 -7.21 -22.54
CA LYS A 56 -17.20 -8.27 -23.39
C LYS A 56 -18.15 -9.23 -22.67
N GLY A 57 -18.85 -8.75 -21.63
CA GLY A 57 -19.78 -9.55 -20.82
C GLY A 57 -19.13 -10.41 -19.73
N LYS A 58 -17.87 -10.15 -19.40
CA LYS A 58 -17.09 -10.85 -18.39
C LYS A 58 -16.57 -9.88 -17.33
N ILE A 59 -16.16 -10.44 -16.19
CA ILE A 59 -15.47 -9.71 -15.15
C ILE A 59 -13.98 -9.99 -15.27
N HIS A 60 -13.18 -8.94 -15.26
CA HIS A 60 -11.74 -8.99 -15.42
C HIS A 60 -11.01 -8.90 -14.08
N PHE A 61 -11.47 -8.03 -13.19
CA PHE A 61 -10.89 -7.85 -11.86
C PHE A 61 -11.81 -7.00 -10.98
N ALA A 62 -11.66 -7.10 -9.65
CA ALA A 62 -12.29 -6.18 -8.74
C ALA A 62 -11.39 -5.86 -7.55
N THR A 63 -11.36 -4.57 -7.16
CA THR A 63 -10.51 -4.03 -6.11
C THR A 63 -11.18 -2.87 -5.39
N THR A 64 -10.43 -2.14 -4.59
CA THR A 64 -10.83 -0.91 -3.88
C THR A 64 -9.99 0.28 -4.33
N THR A 65 -10.48 1.49 -4.08
CA THR A 65 -9.68 2.71 -4.33
C THR A 65 -8.61 2.90 -3.26
N LEU A 66 -8.96 2.71 -1.99
CA LEU A 66 -8.08 2.82 -0.83
C LEU A 66 -7.96 1.49 -0.09
N GLY A 67 -7.03 1.39 0.87
CA GLY A 67 -6.85 0.21 1.73
C GLY A 67 -6.40 -1.04 0.99
N LYS A 68 -5.78 -0.91 -0.17
CA LYS A 68 -5.35 -2.03 -1.01
C LYS A 68 -4.34 -2.93 -0.30
N ARG A 69 -3.47 -2.32 0.52
CA ARG A 69 -2.43 -3.04 1.26
C ARG A 69 -3.03 -3.97 2.31
N GLU A 70 -3.87 -3.46 3.20
CA GLU A 70 -4.51 -4.22 4.29
C GLU A 70 -5.35 -5.36 3.71
N ARG A 71 -6.12 -5.05 2.67
CA ARG A 71 -6.91 -6.04 1.94
C ARG A 71 -6.03 -7.12 1.29
N LEU A 72 -4.93 -6.73 0.63
CA LEU A 72 -4.02 -7.68 -0.02
C LEU A 72 -3.30 -8.58 1.00
N ILE A 73 -2.86 -8.04 2.14
CA ILE A 73 -2.27 -8.83 3.23
C ILE A 73 -3.25 -9.92 3.68
N TYR A 74 -4.51 -9.56 3.94
CA TYR A 74 -5.54 -10.53 4.28
C TYR A 74 -5.73 -11.59 3.19
N LEU A 75 -5.94 -11.18 1.95
CA LEU A 75 -6.20 -12.11 0.85
C LEU A 75 -5.04 -13.09 0.62
N LEU A 76 -3.80 -12.62 0.71
CA LEU A 76 -2.63 -13.46 0.62
C LEU A 76 -2.50 -14.43 1.82
N SER A 77 -2.85 -13.98 3.03
CA SER A 77 -2.86 -14.86 4.22
C SER A 77 -3.88 -16.00 4.10
N GLN A 78 -4.96 -15.81 3.34
CA GLN A 78 -5.94 -16.87 3.06
C GLN A 78 -5.48 -17.82 1.93
N CYS A 79 -4.62 -17.36 1.02
CA CYS A 79 -4.11 -18.16 -0.09
C CYS A 79 -2.85 -18.95 0.25
N PHE A 80 -2.06 -18.48 1.21
CA PHE A 80 -0.75 -19.04 1.56
C PHE A 80 -0.59 -19.13 3.06
N SER A 81 -0.02 -20.23 3.55
CA SER A 81 0.45 -20.32 4.94
C SER A 81 1.58 -19.32 5.23
N GLU A 82 2.46 -19.13 4.24
CA GLU A 82 3.57 -18.17 4.25
C GLU A 82 3.84 -17.67 2.83
N HIS A 83 4.21 -16.41 2.68
CA HIS A 83 4.70 -15.84 1.43
C HIS A 83 5.97 -15.02 1.67
N ASN A 84 6.88 -15.05 0.69
CA ASN A 84 8.22 -14.44 0.80
C ASN A 84 8.37 -13.15 -0.01
N PHE A 85 7.27 -12.49 -0.39
CA PHE A 85 7.35 -11.21 -1.06
C PHE A 85 6.92 -10.08 -0.15
N TYR A 86 7.70 -9.00 -0.19
CA TYR A 86 7.44 -7.78 0.54
C TYR A 86 6.27 -7.03 -0.11
N ILE A 87 5.30 -6.63 0.69
CA ILE A 87 4.19 -5.77 0.26
C ILE A 87 4.55 -4.35 0.70
N PRO A 88 4.70 -3.38 -0.23
CA PRO A 88 5.07 -2.01 0.12
C PRO A 88 4.01 -1.36 1.02
N GLN A 89 4.43 -0.37 1.80
CA GLN A 89 3.52 0.39 2.67
C GLN A 89 2.47 1.13 1.82
N GLU A 90 2.92 1.81 0.76
CA GLU A 90 2.03 2.39 -0.23
C GLU A 90 1.82 1.42 -1.39
N LEU A 91 0.63 0.87 -1.47
CA LEU A 91 0.23 -0.03 -2.55
C LEU A 91 -0.80 0.66 -3.44
N HIS A 92 -0.34 1.32 -4.49
CA HIS A 92 -1.20 2.04 -5.41
C HIS A 92 -1.98 1.12 -6.36
N ASP A 93 -1.38 -0.02 -6.77
CA ASP A 93 -1.98 -0.97 -7.71
C ASP A 93 -1.72 -2.42 -7.29
N ASP A 94 -2.75 -3.04 -6.73
CA ASP A 94 -2.72 -4.43 -6.26
C ASP A 94 -2.74 -5.43 -7.43
N TYR A 95 -3.36 -5.09 -8.57
CA TYR A 95 -3.32 -5.91 -9.77
C TYR A 95 -1.90 -5.99 -10.35
N GLN A 96 -1.28 -4.83 -10.56
CA GLN A 96 0.08 -4.74 -11.07
C GLN A 96 1.09 -5.38 -10.10
N PHE A 97 0.86 -5.23 -8.79
CA PHE A 97 1.70 -5.90 -7.79
C PHE A 97 1.70 -7.42 -7.97
N ILE A 98 0.53 -8.04 -8.12
CA ILE A 98 0.41 -9.50 -8.36
C ILE A 98 1.00 -9.89 -9.71
N HIS A 99 0.80 -9.08 -10.74
CA HIS A 99 1.43 -9.28 -12.06
C HIS A 99 2.95 -9.29 -11.96
N ASN A 100 3.55 -8.34 -11.27
CA ASN A 100 5.00 -8.26 -11.06
C ASN A 100 5.56 -9.48 -10.30
N GLN A 101 4.78 -10.10 -9.39
CA GLN A 101 5.21 -11.36 -8.75
C GLN A 101 5.27 -12.52 -9.76
N TRP A 102 4.42 -12.51 -10.78
CA TRP A 102 4.46 -13.48 -11.87
C TRP A 102 5.66 -13.22 -12.80
N GLU A 103 5.86 -12.00 -13.27
CA GLU A 103 6.99 -11.63 -14.12
C GLU A 103 8.35 -11.96 -13.48
N ASN A 104 8.46 -11.76 -12.17
CA ASN A 104 9.64 -12.09 -11.38
C ASN A 104 9.74 -13.59 -10.99
N HIS A 105 8.92 -14.46 -11.57
CA HIS A 105 8.89 -15.90 -11.33
C HIS A 105 8.67 -16.33 -9.86
N ARG A 106 8.10 -15.45 -9.02
CA ARG A 106 7.74 -15.74 -7.63
C ARG A 106 6.40 -16.47 -7.51
N LEU A 107 5.53 -16.27 -8.50
CA LEU A 107 4.23 -16.94 -8.64
C LEU A 107 4.12 -17.57 -10.03
N ASP A 108 3.54 -18.76 -10.10
CA ASP A 108 3.14 -19.36 -11.36
C ASP A 108 1.78 -18.84 -11.86
N SER A 109 1.46 -19.04 -13.13
CA SER A 109 0.24 -18.52 -13.77
C SER A 109 -1.06 -19.04 -13.13
N ARG A 110 -1.06 -20.23 -12.53
CA ARG A 110 -2.25 -20.80 -11.86
C ARG A 110 -2.49 -20.07 -10.55
N LYS A 111 -1.43 -19.88 -9.75
CA LYS A 111 -1.50 -19.14 -8.49
C LYS A 111 -1.97 -17.71 -8.72
N VAL A 112 -1.40 -17.01 -9.70
CA VAL A 112 -1.80 -15.64 -10.06
C VAL A 112 -3.29 -15.57 -10.39
N ARG A 113 -3.80 -16.46 -11.27
CA ARG A 113 -5.23 -16.51 -11.60
C ARG A 113 -6.10 -16.80 -10.38
N SER A 114 -5.68 -17.73 -9.51
CA SER A 114 -6.41 -18.06 -8.27
C SER A 114 -6.47 -16.89 -7.32
N ILE A 115 -5.37 -16.16 -7.13
CA ILE A 115 -5.32 -14.96 -6.30
C ILE A 115 -6.24 -13.88 -6.86
N LEU A 116 -6.12 -13.55 -8.14
CA LEU A 116 -6.95 -12.52 -8.77
C LEU A 116 -8.44 -12.90 -8.78
N ALA A 117 -8.77 -14.18 -8.94
CA ALA A 117 -10.13 -14.66 -8.82
C ALA A 117 -10.66 -14.50 -7.39
N PHE A 118 -9.87 -14.85 -6.39
CA PHE A 118 -10.22 -14.70 -4.97
C PHE A 118 -10.38 -13.23 -4.57
N MET A 119 -9.45 -12.37 -4.98
CA MET A 119 -9.54 -10.91 -4.79
C MET A 119 -10.84 -10.36 -5.41
N THR A 120 -11.17 -10.82 -6.62
CA THR A 120 -12.39 -10.43 -7.33
C THR A 120 -13.66 -10.93 -6.64
N GLN A 121 -13.66 -12.19 -6.18
CA GLN A 121 -14.78 -12.77 -5.43
C GLN A 121 -15.07 -11.99 -4.15
N GLU A 122 -14.03 -11.67 -3.39
CA GLU A 122 -14.15 -10.94 -2.13
C GLU A 122 -14.74 -9.54 -2.36
N ALA A 123 -14.24 -8.78 -3.36
CA ALA A 123 -14.80 -7.48 -3.70
C ALA A 123 -16.27 -7.57 -4.18
N ILE A 124 -16.59 -8.55 -5.01
CA ILE A 124 -17.94 -8.73 -5.55
C ILE A 124 -18.94 -9.05 -4.45
N ILE A 125 -18.60 -9.91 -3.47
CA ILE A 125 -19.54 -10.23 -2.39
C ILE A 125 -19.89 -9.00 -1.58
N ARG A 126 -18.93 -8.08 -1.35
CA ARG A 126 -19.18 -6.80 -0.68
C ARG A 126 -20.19 -5.95 -1.46
N CYS A 127 -20.01 -5.85 -2.77
CA CYS A 127 -20.91 -5.11 -3.64
C CYS A 127 -22.31 -5.74 -3.70
N LEU A 128 -22.41 -7.06 -3.81
CA LEU A 128 -23.69 -7.77 -3.96
C LEU A 128 -24.53 -7.81 -2.71
N THR A 129 -23.93 -7.60 -1.56
CA THR A 129 -24.67 -7.52 -0.28
C THR A 129 -25.27 -6.13 -0.03
N LEU A 130 -24.88 -5.11 -0.80
CA LEU A 130 -25.43 -3.75 -0.70
C LEU A 130 -26.86 -3.70 -1.29
N PRO A 131 -27.86 -3.21 -0.54
CA PRO A 131 -29.21 -3.06 -1.07
C PRO A 131 -29.30 -1.90 -2.07
N ARG A 132 -28.61 -0.81 -1.78
CA ARG A 132 -28.44 0.38 -2.63
C ARG A 132 -27.07 0.99 -2.39
N ALA A 133 -26.49 1.59 -3.43
CA ALA A 133 -25.20 2.26 -3.38
C ALA A 133 -25.14 3.40 -4.39
N LYS A 134 -24.25 4.36 -4.19
CA LYS A 134 -23.85 5.28 -5.25
C LYS A 134 -23.04 4.48 -6.26
N VAL A 135 -23.43 4.56 -7.52
CA VAL A 135 -22.75 3.86 -8.63
C VAL A 135 -22.35 4.84 -9.69
N ASN A 136 -21.14 4.68 -10.21
CA ASN A 136 -20.62 5.41 -11.35
C ASN A 136 -20.01 4.42 -12.34
N PHE A 137 -20.13 4.70 -13.64
CA PHE A 137 -19.51 3.87 -14.67
C PHE A 137 -18.61 4.74 -15.55
N GLU A 138 -17.37 4.28 -15.72
CA GLU A 138 -16.37 4.94 -16.55
C GLU A 138 -15.91 4.01 -17.67
N LYS A 139 -15.94 4.52 -18.89
CA LYS A 139 -15.32 3.81 -20.02
C LYS A 139 -13.80 3.94 -19.89
N VAL A 140 -13.13 2.84 -19.72
CA VAL A 140 -11.66 2.74 -19.65
C VAL A 140 -11.20 1.63 -20.57
N LEU A 141 -9.91 1.64 -20.91
CA LEU A 141 -9.26 0.53 -21.59
C LEU A 141 -9.25 -0.70 -20.66
N ASP A 142 -9.21 -1.89 -21.24
CA ASP A 142 -9.06 -3.12 -20.48
C ASP A 142 -7.73 -3.14 -19.72
N LEU A 143 -7.68 -3.99 -18.69
CA LEU A 143 -6.44 -4.25 -17.96
C LEU A 143 -5.39 -4.86 -18.90
N ASP A 144 -4.15 -4.41 -18.79
CA ASP A 144 -3.02 -4.91 -19.55
C ASP A 144 -1.90 -5.36 -18.59
N PRO A 145 -1.51 -6.65 -18.63
CA PRO A 145 -2.12 -7.75 -19.37
C PRO A 145 -3.45 -8.23 -18.77
N LEU A 146 -4.38 -8.71 -19.58
CA LEU A 146 -5.63 -9.30 -19.11
C LEU A 146 -5.40 -10.77 -18.66
N ILE A 147 -5.28 -10.99 -17.36
CA ILE A 147 -4.96 -12.29 -16.75
C ILE A 147 -6.23 -13.07 -16.40
N LEU A 148 -7.24 -12.39 -15.86
CA LEU A 148 -8.52 -12.97 -15.45
C LEU A 148 -9.65 -12.53 -16.39
N ASN A 149 -10.46 -13.49 -16.84
CA ASN A 149 -11.63 -13.25 -17.68
C ASN A 149 -12.70 -14.28 -17.33
N THR A 150 -13.63 -13.93 -16.44
CA THR A 150 -14.53 -14.89 -15.81
C THR A 150 -15.99 -14.44 -15.80
N ASP A 151 -16.90 -15.41 -15.74
CA ASP A 151 -18.32 -15.16 -15.60
C ASP A 151 -18.69 -14.83 -14.17
N ILE A 152 -19.65 -13.92 -14.00
CA ILE A 152 -20.19 -13.57 -12.67
C ILE A 152 -20.72 -14.80 -11.92
N LYS A 153 -21.32 -15.77 -12.63
CA LYS A 153 -21.84 -17.00 -12.01
C LYS A 153 -20.74 -17.82 -11.36
N SER A 154 -19.59 -17.94 -12.03
CA SER A 154 -18.43 -18.68 -11.52
C SER A 154 -17.86 -18.05 -10.26
N LEU A 155 -17.93 -16.73 -10.14
CA LEU A 155 -17.49 -16.00 -8.94
C LEU A 155 -18.49 -16.11 -7.79
N ILE A 156 -19.80 -16.07 -8.06
CA ILE A 156 -20.83 -16.02 -7.01
C ILE A 156 -21.20 -17.42 -6.48
N ASN A 157 -21.19 -18.46 -7.33
CA ASN A 157 -21.65 -19.79 -6.92
C ASN A 157 -20.97 -20.34 -5.66
N PRO A 158 -19.66 -20.21 -5.47
CA PRO A 158 -18.98 -20.65 -4.25
C PRO A 158 -19.45 -19.90 -2.99
N LEU A 159 -19.91 -18.66 -3.15
CA LEU A 159 -20.24 -17.73 -2.05
C LEU A 159 -21.72 -17.77 -1.65
N LYS A 160 -22.57 -18.52 -2.40
CA LYS A 160 -24.03 -18.51 -2.17
C LYS A 160 -24.45 -18.89 -0.74
N LYS A 161 -23.70 -19.79 -0.12
CA LYS A 161 -24.01 -20.25 1.25
C LYS A 161 -23.82 -19.12 2.27
N ASP A 162 -22.85 -18.25 2.02
CA ASP A 162 -22.41 -17.24 2.98
C ASP A 162 -23.06 -15.87 2.74
N LEU A 163 -23.79 -15.70 1.61
CA LEU A 163 -24.41 -14.42 1.24
C LEU A 163 -25.34 -13.86 2.33
N ASN A 164 -26.13 -14.71 2.99
CA ASN A 164 -27.04 -14.27 4.04
C ASN A 164 -26.28 -13.83 5.29
N SER A 165 -25.23 -14.55 5.66
CA SER A 165 -24.35 -14.19 6.78
C SER A 165 -23.62 -12.89 6.52
N PHE A 166 -23.14 -12.68 5.28
CA PHE A 166 -22.53 -11.39 4.90
C PHE A 166 -23.54 -10.23 4.92
N ARG A 167 -24.79 -10.47 4.57
CA ARG A 167 -25.85 -9.45 4.71
C ARG A 167 -26.15 -9.13 6.18
N GLN A 168 -26.18 -10.15 7.03
CA GLN A 168 -26.42 -10.00 8.46
C GLN A 168 -25.35 -9.13 9.12
N ILE A 169 -24.07 -9.46 8.94
CA ILE A 169 -22.97 -8.72 9.59
C ILE A 169 -22.84 -7.29 9.09
N ARG A 170 -23.34 -6.96 7.89
CA ARG A 170 -23.18 -5.66 7.26
C ARG A 170 -23.86 -4.50 7.99
N GLU A 171 -24.90 -4.77 8.78
CA GLU A 171 -25.62 -3.71 9.50
C GLU A 171 -24.74 -3.00 10.51
N GLU A 172 -23.88 -3.75 11.21
CA GLU A 172 -22.92 -3.21 12.18
C GLU A 172 -21.51 -3.07 11.60
N ILE A 173 -21.15 -3.90 10.63
CA ILE A 173 -19.83 -3.93 9.99
C ILE A 173 -19.99 -3.50 8.54
N SER A 174 -19.99 -2.18 8.32
CA SER A 174 -20.20 -1.57 7.01
C SER A 174 -19.16 -2.01 5.98
N SER A 175 -17.90 -2.20 6.40
CA SER A 175 -16.81 -2.72 5.58
C SER A 175 -15.74 -3.40 6.44
N PRO A 176 -14.89 -4.29 5.88
CA PRO A 176 -13.78 -4.88 6.63
C PRO A 176 -12.62 -3.92 6.91
N PHE A 177 -12.71 -2.70 6.44
CA PHE A 177 -11.73 -1.65 6.72
C PHE A 177 -11.98 -0.93 8.06
N ILE A 178 -13.13 -1.17 8.70
CA ILE A 178 -13.42 -0.59 10.01
C ILE A 178 -12.36 -0.98 11.04
N ARG A 179 -12.19 -0.10 12.04
CA ARG A 179 -11.42 -0.37 13.26
C ARG A 179 -12.37 -0.48 14.43
N LEU A 180 -12.12 -1.47 15.28
CA LEU A 180 -12.87 -1.69 16.49
C LEU A 180 -12.18 -0.99 17.66
N GLN A 181 -12.95 -0.33 18.50
CA GLN A 181 -12.49 0.23 19.76
C GLN A 181 -13.41 -0.26 20.87
N GLU A 182 -12.85 -1.01 21.78
CA GLU A 182 -13.61 -1.49 22.94
C GLU A 182 -13.96 -0.34 23.88
N LYS A 183 -15.03 -0.56 24.65
CA LYS A 183 -15.45 0.36 25.71
C LYS A 183 -15.09 -0.17 27.08
N ASP A 184 -15.28 -1.47 27.30
CA ASP A 184 -15.00 -2.13 28.56
C ASP A 184 -14.84 -3.64 28.36
N TRP A 185 -13.63 -4.14 28.50
CA TRP A 185 -13.30 -5.57 28.34
C TRP A 185 -14.02 -6.47 29.36
N GLU A 186 -14.21 -6.00 30.59
CA GLU A 186 -14.86 -6.78 31.63
C GLU A 186 -16.34 -7.01 31.31
N SER A 187 -17.03 -5.99 30.85
CA SER A 187 -18.39 -6.11 30.38
C SER A 187 -18.55 -7.08 29.22
N VAL A 188 -17.61 -7.08 28.26
CA VAL A 188 -17.60 -8.06 27.14
C VAL A 188 -17.44 -9.48 27.68
N LYS A 189 -16.48 -9.73 28.59
CA LYS A 189 -16.27 -11.05 29.20
C LYS A 189 -17.50 -11.53 29.95
N ASN A 190 -18.12 -10.67 30.77
CA ASN A 190 -19.31 -10.99 31.50
C ASN A 190 -20.47 -11.37 30.57
N TYR A 191 -20.60 -10.68 29.41
CA TYR A 191 -21.62 -11.01 28.41
C TYR A 191 -21.35 -12.37 27.74
N LEU A 192 -20.09 -12.72 27.48
CA LEU A 192 -19.73 -14.01 26.90
C LEU A 192 -19.92 -15.17 27.88
N GLY A 193 -20.01 -14.89 29.18
CA GLY A 193 -20.26 -15.86 30.21
C GLY A 193 -19.19 -16.97 30.29
N ASP A 194 -19.66 -18.23 30.35
CA ASP A 194 -18.77 -19.40 30.47
C ASP A 194 -18.32 -19.98 29.10
N ASP A 195 -18.55 -19.26 27.99
CA ASP A 195 -18.12 -19.72 26.68
C ASP A 195 -16.61 -19.48 26.50
N LEU A 196 -15.84 -20.47 27.02
CA LEU A 196 -14.37 -20.42 27.00
C LEU A 196 -13.81 -20.19 25.60
N SER A 197 -14.42 -20.76 24.56
CA SER A 197 -13.94 -20.64 23.20
C SER A 197 -14.03 -19.21 22.67
N LYS A 198 -15.11 -18.49 23.00
CA LYS A 198 -15.28 -17.07 22.65
C LYS A 198 -14.38 -16.17 23.47
N ILE A 199 -14.15 -16.49 24.74
CA ILE A 199 -13.23 -15.75 25.61
C ILE A 199 -11.79 -15.88 25.10
N GLU A 200 -11.33 -17.11 24.79
CA GLU A 200 -10.02 -17.34 24.20
C GLU A 200 -9.84 -16.61 22.88
N LEU A 201 -10.85 -16.64 22.02
CA LEU A 201 -10.83 -15.87 20.77
C LEU A 201 -10.70 -14.38 21.07
N LEU A 202 -11.53 -13.82 21.96
CA LEU A 202 -11.47 -12.40 22.33
C LEU A 202 -10.09 -12.00 22.84
N GLU A 203 -9.50 -12.76 23.75
CA GLU A 203 -8.16 -12.50 24.30
C GLU A 203 -7.08 -12.55 23.21
N SER A 204 -7.20 -13.47 22.26
CA SER A 204 -6.27 -13.57 21.12
C SER A 204 -6.35 -12.37 20.17
N LEU A 205 -7.50 -11.73 20.07
CA LEU A 205 -7.76 -10.58 19.19
C LEU A 205 -7.45 -9.23 19.86
N LYS A 206 -7.45 -9.18 21.19
CA LYS A 206 -7.26 -7.97 21.99
C LYS A 206 -6.01 -7.14 21.61
N PRO A 207 -4.81 -7.71 21.39
CA PRO A 207 -3.64 -6.93 20.98
C PRO A 207 -3.89 -6.13 19.69
N TYR A 208 -4.48 -6.77 18.69
CA TYR A 208 -4.72 -6.14 17.38
C TYR A 208 -5.79 -5.04 17.45
N ILE A 209 -6.79 -5.20 18.34
CA ILE A 209 -7.80 -4.15 18.58
C ILE A 209 -7.17 -2.96 19.29
N ASN A 210 -6.31 -3.19 20.28
CA ASN A 210 -5.57 -2.13 20.98
C ASN A 210 -4.64 -1.37 20.03
N ASP A 211 -4.01 -2.06 19.08
CA ASP A 211 -3.16 -1.46 18.02
C ASP A 211 -3.98 -0.78 16.92
N SER A 212 -5.30 -0.69 17.07
CA SER A 212 -6.22 -0.08 16.10
C SER A 212 -6.13 -0.68 14.69
N CYS A 213 -5.86 -1.99 14.59
CA CYS A 213 -5.87 -2.71 13.33
C CYS A 213 -7.26 -2.70 12.68
N THR A 214 -7.30 -2.68 11.34
CA THR A 214 -8.53 -2.91 10.58
C THR A 214 -9.01 -4.35 10.74
N LEU A 215 -10.28 -4.63 10.46
CA LEU A 215 -10.78 -6.00 10.52
C LEU A 215 -10.06 -6.92 9.51
N TYR A 216 -9.57 -6.40 8.37
CA TYR A 216 -8.70 -7.14 7.45
C TYR A 216 -7.38 -7.55 8.09
N GLU A 217 -6.71 -6.63 8.79
CA GLU A 217 -5.46 -6.91 9.49
C GLU A 217 -5.67 -7.90 10.62
N ILE A 218 -6.71 -7.71 11.43
CA ILE A 218 -7.09 -8.66 12.48
C ILE A 218 -7.32 -10.06 11.90
N ALA A 219 -8.05 -10.16 10.79
CA ALA A 219 -8.32 -11.43 10.10
C ALA A 219 -7.03 -12.08 9.58
N ALA A 220 -6.12 -11.30 8.99
CA ALA A 220 -4.85 -11.77 8.49
C ALA A 220 -3.96 -12.33 9.61
N TYR A 221 -3.79 -11.58 10.68
CA TYR A 221 -2.92 -11.94 11.81
C TYR A 221 -3.46 -13.10 12.64
N SER A 222 -4.78 -13.15 12.86
CA SER A 222 -5.44 -14.24 13.59
C SER A 222 -5.70 -15.48 12.75
N LYS A 223 -5.41 -15.44 11.43
CA LYS A 223 -5.73 -16.50 10.45
C LYS A 223 -7.22 -16.88 10.44
N LYS A 224 -8.08 -15.91 10.70
CA LYS A 224 -9.55 -16.04 10.67
C LYS A 224 -10.11 -15.45 9.40
N SER A 225 -11.27 -15.91 8.97
CA SER A 225 -11.99 -15.27 7.88
C SER A 225 -12.71 -14.01 8.35
N ILE A 226 -12.94 -13.06 7.44
CA ILE A 226 -13.76 -11.87 7.73
C ILE A 226 -15.17 -12.25 8.15
N LEU A 227 -15.69 -13.37 7.64
CA LEU A 227 -17.03 -13.84 8.02
C LEU A 227 -17.06 -14.33 9.46
N GLU A 228 -16.08 -15.14 9.89
CA GLU A 228 -15.96 -15.59 11.29
C GLU A 228 -15.86 -14.42 12.25
N LEU A 229 -14.96 -13.46 11.98
CA LEU A 229 -14.81 -12.28 12.81
C LEU A 229 -16.06 -11.40 12.79
N GLY A 230 -16.68 -11.25 11.62
CA GLY A 230 -17.92 -10.49 11.49
C GLY A 230 -19.05 -11.08 12.31
N LEU A 231 -19.26 -12.39 12.27
CA LEU A 231 -20.27 -13.09 13.08
C LEU A 231 -19.96 -13.04 14.58
N PHE A 232 -18.68 -13.01 14.94
CA PHE A 232 -18.26 -12.86 16.34
C PHE A 232 -18.51 -11.43 16.86
N PHE A 233 -18.10 -10.41 16.11
CA PHE A 233 -18.20 -9.02 16.56
C PHE A 233 -19.58 -8.39 16.36
N GLN A 234 -20.37 -8.84 15.39
CA GLN A 234 -21.68 -8.25 15.08
C GLN A 234 -22.58 -8.12 16.30
N PRO A 235 -22.85 -9.17 17.12
CA PRO A 235 -23.66 -9.03 18.31
C PRO A 235 -23.04 -8.13 19.38
N LEU A 236 -21.71 -8.12 19.49
CA LEU A 236 -21.00 -7.28 20.45
C LEU A 236 -21.08 -5.79 20.07
N ILE A 237 -21.03 -5.47 18.78
CA ILE A 237 -21.21 -4.11 18.27
C ILE A 237 -22.68 -3.67 18.46
N ALA A 238 -23.65 -4.51 18.09
CA ALA A 238 -25.08 -4.23 18.24
C ALA A 238 -25.45 -3.94 19.70
N LEU A 239 -24.81 -4.60 20.65
CA LEU A 239 -24.95 -4.37 22.09
C LEU A 239 -24.10 -3.22 22.63
N ASN A 240 -23.42 -2.49 21.75
CA ASN A 240 -22.64 -1.30 22.10
C ASN A 240 -21.41 -1.57 22.99
N PHE A 241 -20.83 -2.78 22.95
CA PHE A 241 -19.56 -3.08 23.63
C PHE A 241 -18.36 -2.54 22.86
N PHE A 242 -18.49 -2.35 21.55
CA PHE A 242 -17.46 -1.77 20.70
C PHE A 242 -17.98 -0.53 19.95
N ASN A 243 -17.12 0.47 19.83
CA ASN A 243 -17.28 1.53 18.84
C ASN A 243 -16.67 1.08 17.52
N VAL A 244 -17.32 1.45 16.42
CA VAL A 244 -16.82 1.22 15.06
C VAL A 244 -16.29 2.54 14.52
N LYS A 245 -15.02 2.58 14.13
CA LYS A 245 -14.41 3.72 13.45
C LYS A 245 -14.33 3.44 11.96
N PRO A 246 -14.70 4.40 11.08
CA PRO A 246 -14.54 4.26 9.65
C PRO A 246 -13.05 4.16 9.28
N TYR A 247 -12.80 3.67 8.09
CA TYR A 247 -11.43 3.63 7.55
C TYR A 247 -10.90 5.06 7.37
N GLN A 248 -9.71 5.26 7.85
CA GLN A 248 -8.88 6.41 7.52
C GLN A 248 -7.56 5.82 7.06
N GLU A 249 -7.20 6.08 5.82
CA GLU A 249 -5.88 5.70 5.34
C GLU A 249 -4.84 6.39 6.23
N ILE A 250 -3.99 5.60 6.85
CA ILE A 250 -2.86 6.17 7.57
C ILE A 250 -1.90 6.64 6.49
N ILE A 251 -1.90 7.91 6.20
CA ILE A 251 -0.83 8.53 5.44
C ILE A 251 0.39 8.42 6.37
N ILE A 252 1.12 7.33 6.24
CA ILE A 252 2.46 7.27 6.80
C ILE A 252 3.24 8.19 5.88
N GLU A 253 3.58 9.37 6.36
CA GLU A 253 4.54 10.21 5.68
C GLU A 253 5.79 9.36 5.49
N GLU A 254 6.01 8.90 4.26
CA GLU A 254 7.23 8.16 3.93
C GLU A 254 8.39 9.10 4.21
N LYS A 255 9.14 8.76 5.26
CA LYS A 255 10.36 9.51 5.55
C LYS A 255 11.31 9.30 4.40
N PRO A 256 11.81 10.38 3.78
CA PRO A 256 12.79 10.22 2.72
C PRO A 256 13.97 9.38 3.20
N VAL A 257 14.37 8.45 2.37
CA VAL A 257 15.42 7.45 2.67
C VAL A 257 16.78 7.99 2.26
N ILE A 258 17.66 8.17 3.21
CA ILE A 258 19.03 8.61 2.97
C ILE A 258 19.98 7.42 3.12
N ALA A 259 20.67 7.06 2.05
CA ALA A 259 21.74 6.06 2.14
C ALA A 259 23.06 6.71 2.55
N CYS A 260 23.71 6.17 3.58
CA CYS A 260 25.05 6.58 3.98
C CYS A 260 26.04 5.43 3.68
N ILE A 261 26.90 5.62 2.69
CA ILE A 261 27.95 4.68 2.32
C ILE A 261 29.27 5.19 2.88
N ASP A 262 29.75 4.55 3.93
CA ASP A 262 30.93 4.94 4.69
C ASP A 262 31.42 3.73 5.49
N ASP A 263 32.70 3.40 5.43
CA ASP A 263 33.27 2.25 6.15
C ASP A 263 33.37 2.48 7.67
N SER A 264 33.29 3.74 8.10
CA SER A 264 33.29 4.13 9.51
C SER A 264 31.93 3.99 10.18
N HIS A 265 31.76 3.00 11.04
CA HIS A 265 30.58 2.86 11.89
C HIS A 265 30.27 4.11 12.73
N THR A 266 31.31 4.88 13.14
CA THR A 266 31.15 6.12 13.89
C THR A 266 30.46 7.19 13.05
N ILE A 267 30.88 7.38 11.81
CA ILE A 267 30.28 8.34 10.90
C ILE A 267 28.83 7.94 10.59
N GLN A 268 28.59 6.69 10.27
CA GLN A 268 27.24 6.19 10.05
C GLN A 268 26.31 6.43 11.23
N ARG A 269 26.80 6.20 12.45
CA ARG A 269 26.02 6.47 13.67
C ARG A 269 25.68 7.94 13.82
N ILE A 270 26.64 8.83 13.59
CA ILE A 270 26.43 10.30 13.66
C ILE A 270 25.40 10.73 12.60
N VAL A 271 25.56 10.28 11.35
CA VAL A 271 24.62 10.58 10.25
C VAL A 271 23.22 10.09 10.61
N LYS A 272 23.09 8.86 11.06
CA LYS A 272 21.79 8.28 11.45
C LYS A 272 21.14 9.03 12.60
N MET A 273 21.88 9.33 13.65
CA MET A 273 21.35 10.11 14.79
C MET A 273 20.91 11.50 14.37
N THR A 274 21.71 12.18 13.54
CA THR A 274 21.41 13.54 13.07
C THR A 274 20.17 13.56 12.18
N LEU A 275 20.13 12.73 11.14
CA LEU A 275 19.09 12.80 10.12
C LEU A 275 17.75 12.21 10.60
N ASN A 276 17.76 11.22 11.49
CA ASN A 276 16.52 10.72 12.10
C ASN A 276 15.76 11.80 12.88
N THR A 277 16.46 12.76 13.52
CA THR A 277 15.80 13.89 14.20
C THR A 277 15.14 14.88 13.24
N GLY A 278 15.57 14.89 11.98
CA GLY A 278 15.01 15.71 10.90
C GLY A 278 13.94 15.03 10.06
N GLY A 279 13.45 13.87 10.49
CA GLY A 279 12.37 13.18 9.78
C GLY A 279 12.83 12.27 8.63
N PHE A 280 14.13 12.00 8.50
CA PHE A 280 14.68 11.09 7.49
C PHE A 280 14.83 9.66 8.02
N GLU A 281 14.72 8.66 7.15
CA GLU A 281 15.17 7.29 7.41
C GLU A 281 16.59 7.10 6.89
N VAL A 282 17.50 6.50 7.67
CA VAL A 282 18.90 6.33 7.26
C VAL A 282 19.28 4.86 7.13
N ILE A 283 19.74 4.48 5.92
CA ILE A 283 20.33 3.18 5.61
C ILE A 283 21.84 3.33 5.63
N GLY A 284 22.50 2.67 6.59
CA GLY A 284 23.96 2.61 6.66
C GLY A 284 24.54 1.45 5.87
N ILE A 285 25.52 1.70 5.03
CA ILE A 285 26.21 0.71 4.20
C ILE A 285 27.72 0.83 4.45
N THR A 286 28.30 -0.18 5.14
CA THR A 286 29.74 -0.23 5.43
C THR A 286 30.55 -0.92 4.35
N ASP A 287 29.89 -1.74 3.53
CA ASP A 287 30.51 -2.47 2.42
C ASP A 287 30.00 -1.86 1.09
N PRO A 288 30.82 -1.02 0.42
CA PRO A 288 30.40 -0.34 -0.81
C PRO A 288 30.03 -1.30 -1.95
N ALA A 289 30.55 -2.54 -1.95
CA ALA A 289 30.21 -3.54 -2.96
C ALA A 289 28.74 -3.97 -2.88
N LYS A 290 28.10 -3.87 -1.71
CA LYS A 290 26.69 -4.21 -1.50
C LYS A 290 25.71 -3.09 -1.88
N ALA A 291 26.20 -1.84 -2.01
CA ALA A 291 25.36 -0.68 -2.23
C ALA A 291 24.42 -0.84 -3.45
N MET A 292 24.96 -1.23 -4.61
CA MET A 292 24.18 -1.39 -5.83
C MET A 292 23.05 -2.41 -5.68
N SER A 293 23.30 -3.55 -5.03
CA SER A 293 22.29 -4.60 -4.83
C SER A 293 21.24 -4.22 -3.79
N MET A 294 21.60 -3.42 -2.79
CA MET A 294 20.65 -2.90 -1.80
C MET A 294 19.72 -1.86 -2.44
N PHE A 295 20.22 -0.98 -3.29
CA PHE A 295 19.42 0.06 -3.94
C PHE A 295 18.42 -0.45 -4.99
N VAL A 296 18.62 -1.66 -5.50
CA VAL A 296 17.62 -2.36 -6.32
C VAL A 296 16.40 -2.78 -5.47
N ARG A 297 16.61 -3.06 -4.17
CA ARG A 297 15.56 -3.47 -3.25
C ARG A 297 14.86 -2.28 -2.58
N GLN A 298 15.65 -1.29 -2.19
CA GLN A 298 15.19 -0.07 -1.55
C GLN A 298 15.96 1.12 -2.13
N LYS A 299 15.30 1.85 -3.02
CA LYS A 299 15.90 3.01 -3.71
C LYS A 299 15.94 4.18 -2.71
N PRO A 300 17.12 4.78 -2.45
CA PRO A 300 17.20 5.96 -1.61
C PRO A 300 16.83 7.24 -2.38
N ASP A 301 16.40 8.26 -1.65
CA ASP A 301 16.12 9.60 -2.17
C ASP A 301 17.39 10.46 -2.27
N LEU A 302 18.40 10.15 -1.47
CA LEU A 302 19.72 10.78 -1.51
C LEU A 302 20.79 9.80 -1.02
N ILE A 303 21.99 9.92 -1.56
CA ILE A 303 23.15 9.13 -1.16
C ILE A 303 24.22 10.06 -0.56
N LEU A 304 24.62 9.80 0.67
CA LEU A 304 25.83 10.32 1.28
C LEU A 304 26.94 9.29 1.03
N MET A 305 28.01 9.69 0.37
CA MET A 305 29.08 8.78 -0.07
C MET A 305 30.44 9.23 0.41
N ASP A 306 31.09 8.42 1.20
CA ASP A 306 32.50 8.65 1.52
C ASP A 306 33.38 8.48 0.29
N ILE A 307 34.42 9.30 0.19
CA ILE A 307 35.40 9.23 -0.89
C ILE A 307 36.42 8.13 -0.62
N ASN A 308 36.91 8.06 0.61
CA ASN A 308 38.04 7.20 0.96
C ASN A 308 37.57 5.91 1.63
N MET A 309 37.10 4.97 0.85
CA MET A 309 36.68 3.64 1.34
C MET A 309 37.64 2.55 0.88
N PRO A 310 37.79 1.45 1.65
CA PRO A 310 38.50 0.26 1.20
C PRO A 310 37.87 -0.30 -0.08
N ASP A 311 38.69 -0.91 -0.93
CA ASP A 311 38.34 -1.66 -2.13
C ASP A 311 37.73 -0.83 -3.27
N ILE A 312 36.86 0.12 -3.03
CA ILE A 312 36.22 0.96 -4.05
C ILE A 312 36.22 2.43 -3.60
N ASP A 313 36.90 3.27 -4.37
CA ASP A 313 36.84 4.73 -4.23
C ASP A 313 35.43 5.26 -4.48
N GLY A 314 34.95 6.18 -3.63
CA GLY A 314 33.61 6.75 -3.73
C GLY A 314 33.33 7.46 -5.05
N TYR A 315 34.32 8.07 -5.69
CA TYR A 315 34.17 8.65 -7.03
C TYR A 315 33.87 7.57 -8.08
N LYS A 316 34.54 6.44 -8.00
CA LYS A 316 34.32 5.31 -8.90
C LYS A 316 32.94 4.73 -8.71
N LEU A 317 32.49 4.58 -7.46
CA LEU A 317 31.16 4.08 -7.14
C LEU A 317 30.06 5.06 -7.62
N ALA A 318 30.23 6.35 -7.40
CA ALA A 318 29.34 7.39 -7.92
C ALA A 318 29.23 7.34 -9.46
N TYR A 319 30.34 7.22 -10.14
CA TYR A 319 30.37 7.05 -11.60
C TYR A 319 29.58 5.82 -12.05
N MET A 320 29.77 4.67 -11.39
CA MET A 320 29.01 3.43 -11.70
C MET A 320 27.51 3.63 -11.50
N MET A 321 27.09 4.32 -10.43
CA MET A 321 25.67 4.64 -10.18
C MET A 321 25.08 5.52 -11.29
N ARG A 322 25.85 6.49 -11.83
CA ARG A 322 25.40 7.32 -12.96
C ARG A 322 25.22 6.55 -14.26
N GLN A 323 25.85 5.38 -14.41
CA GLN A 323 25.63 4.48 -15.57
C GLN A 323 24.39 3.58 -15.39
N SER A 324 23.83 3.50 -14.20
CA SER A 324 22.64 2.69 -13.93
C SER A 324 21.36 3.44 -14.27
N ALA A 325 20.48 2.86 -15.08
CA ALA A 325 19.20 3.46 -15.42
C ALA A 325 18.30 3.70 -14.18
N LEU A 326 18.46 2.92 -13.12
CA LEU A 326 17.69 3.03 -11.87
C LEU A 326 18.23 4.10 -10.92
N LEU A 327 19.55 4.34 -10.92
CA LEU A 327 20.24 5.14 -9.91
C LEU A 327 20.79 6.47 -10.42
N LYS A 328 20.84 6.68 -11.73
CA LYS A 328 21.47 7.83 -12.37
C LYS A 328 20.96 9.20 -11.93
N ASP A 329 19.70 9.26 -11.52
CA ASP A 329 19.01 10.51 -11.16
C ASP A 329 19.00 10.77 -9.64
N ILE A 330 19.49 9.83 -8.81
CA ILE A 330 19.54 9.99 -7.35
C ILE A 330 20.62 11.01 -6.99
N PRO A 331 20.32 12.07 -6.21
CA PRO A 331 21.33 13.02 -5.76
C PRO A 331 22.39 12.33 -4.89
N ILE A 332 23.66 12.63 -5.16
CA ILE A 332 24.82 12.13 -4.40
C ILE A 332 25.56 13.31 -3.79
N LEU A 333 25.68 13.32 -2.46
CA LEU A 333 26.53 14.21 -1.69
C LEU A 333 27.80 13.46 -1.26
N MET A 334 28.96 13.97 -1.64
CA MET A 334 30.23 13.34 -1.26
C MET A 334 30.63 13.73 0.17
N LEU A 335 31.05 12.76 0.97
CA LEU A 335 31.67 12.98 2.28
C LEU A 335 33.19 12.94 2.11
N THR A 336 33.90 13.97 2.53
CA THR A 336 35.34 14.08 2.31
C THR A 336 36.09 14.52 3.55
N GLY A 337 37.24 13.93 3.82
CA GLY A 337 38.17 14.41 4.86
C GLY A 337 39.06 15.56 4.43
N ARG A 338 38.95 16.07 3.19
CA ARG A 338 39.79 17.14 2.62
C ARG A 338 38.92 18.17 1.92
N ASP A 339 39.15 19.43 2.21
CA ASP A 339 38.50 20.56 1.52
C ASP A 339 39.44 21.14 0.42
N GLY A 340 39.75 20.31 -0.55
CA GLY A 340 40.62 20.67 -1.66
C GLY A 340 39.87 21.12 -2.93
N VAL A 341 40.36 22.11 -3.64
CA VAL A 341 39.78 22.54 -4.94
C VAL A 341 39.67 21.36 -5.91
N MET A 342 40.64 20.45 -5.88
CA MET A 342 40.68 19.26 -6.75
C MET A 342 39.54 18.26 -6.39
N ASP A 343 39.18 18.12 -5.12
CA ASP A 343 38.10 17.21 -4.69
C ASP A 343 36.73 17.75 -5.10
N ARG A 344 36.56 19.06 -5.06
CA ARG A 344 35.35 19.73 -5.60
C ARG A 344 35.16 19.51 -7.09
N VAL A 345 36.26 19.64 -7.86
CA VAL A 345 36.24 19.41 -9.32
C VAL A 345 35.88 17.93 -9.61
N LYS A 346 36.52 16.99 -8.93
CA LYS A 346 36.25 15.55 -9.12
C LYS A 346 34.79 15.19 -8.75
N ALA A 347 34.27 15.68 -7.63
CA ALA A 347 32.88 15.48 -7.23
C ALA A 347 31.91 15.94 -8.34
N LYS A 348 32.14 17.11 -8.90
CA LYS A 348 31.32 17.63 -10.00
C LYS A 348 31.44 16.78 -11.27
N MET A 349 32.63 16.25 -11.59
CA MET A 349 32.85 15.38 -12.76
C MET A 349 32.06 14.05 -12.67
N VAL A 350 31.89 13.50 -11.49
CA VAL A 350 31.08 12.28 -11.27
C VAL A 350 29.61 12.56 -11.07
N GLY A 351 29.16 13.81 -11.23
CA GLY A 351 27.76 14.20 -11.13
C GLY A 351 27.24 14.28 -9.70
N ALA A 352 28.13 14.48 -8.70
CA ALA A 352 27.69 14.78 -7.34
C ALA A 352 27.04 16.17 -7.28
N VAL A 353 25.96 16.29 -6.51
CA VAL A 353 25.21 17.56 -6.33
C VAL A 353 25.87 18.47 -5.31
N GLY A 354 26.74 17.93 -4.45
CA GLY A 354 27.47 18.68 -3.43
C GLY A 354 28.49 17.80 -2.70
N TYR A 355 29.12 18.37 -1.69
CA TYR A 355 30.04 17.67 -0.81
C TYR A 355 29.94 18.25 0.61
N ILE A 356 30.32 17.44 1.60
CA ILE A 356 30.36 17.80 3.03
C ILE A 356 31.73 17.38 3.57
N CYS A 357 32.41 18.31 4.25
CA CYS A 357 33.73 18.03 4.82
C CYS A 357 33.62 17.36 6.20
N LYS A 358 34.39 16.31 6.42
CA LYS A 358 34.57 15.66 7.73
C LYS A 358 35.69 16.35 8.50
N PRO A 359 35.52 16.65 9.80
CA PRO A 359 34.30 16.43 10.60
C PRO A 359 33.24 17.49 10.29
N PHE A 360 31.99 17.04 10.11
CA PHE A 360 30.88 17.93 9.81
C PHE A 360 30.05 18.25 11.07
N ASN A 361 29.45 19.44 11.05
CA ASN A 361 28.48 19.85 12.06
C ASN A 361 27.11 19.19 11.77
N PRO A 362 26.37 18.64 12.76
CA PRO A 362 25.03 18.11 12.58
C PRO A 362 24.05 19.05 11.85
N ARG A 363 24.14 20.36 12.12
CA ARG A 363 23.30 21.36 11.44
C ARG A 363 23.65 21.50 9.96
N GLU A 364 24.93 21.49 9.61
CA GLU A 364 25.42 21.55 8.24
C GLU A 364 24.99 20.31 7.46
N LEU A 365 25.14 19.11 8.02
CA LEU A 365 24.68 17.86 7.42
C LEU A 365 23.18 17.90 7.14
N MET A 366 22.39 18.33 8.14
CA MET A 366 20.93 18.45 8.04
C MET A 366 20.53 19.39 6.90
N GLN A 367 21.10 20.58 6.88
CA GLN A 367 20.82 21.60 5.86
C GLN A 367 21.18 21.10 4.46
N CYS A 368 22.37 20.51 4.27
CA CYS A 368 22.79 19.99 2.98
C CYS A 368 21.86 18.88 2.46
N VAL A 369 21.33 18.03 3.35
CA VAL A 369 20.37 17.00 2.94
C VAL A 369 19.02 17.62 2.59
N GLN A 370 18.50 18.54 3.40
CA GLN A 370 17.23 19.23 3.15
C GLN A 370 17.23 20.06 1.87
N ASP A 371 18.36 20.62 1.47
CA ASP A 371 18.49 21.38 0.21
C ASP A 371 18.32 20.51 -1.04
N HIS A 372 18.45 19.17 -0.90
CA HIS A 372 18.43 18.23 -2.03
C HIS A 372 17.29 17.19 -1.93
N VAL A 373 16.61 17.11 -0.80
CA VAL A 373 15.48 16.19 -0.58
C VAL A 373 14.31 16.99 -0.04
N GLN A 374 13.22 17.04 -0.80
CA GLN A 374 11.98 17.67 -0.34
C GLN A 374 11.29 16.75 0.67
N ILE A 375 11.09 17.22 1.89
CA ILE A 375 10.14 16.60 2.83
C ILE A 375 8.76 17.08 2.35
N THR A 376 7.97 16.16 1.81
CA THR A 376 6.55 16.43 1.52
C THR A 376 5.84 16.57 2.86
N ASN A 377 5.48 17.82 3.22
CA ASN A 377 4.64 18.12 4.39
C ASN A 377 3.19 17.73 4.10
#